data_cec4a5cca6272e35d0466431e3476495
#
_entry.id   cec4a5cca6272e35d0466431e3476495
#
_cell.length_a   1.000
_cell.length_b   1.000
_cell.length_c   1.000
_cell.angle_alpha   90.00
_cell.angle_beta   90.00
_cell.angle_gamma   90.00
#
_symmetry.space_group_name_H-M   'P 1'
#
loop_
_entity.id
_entity.type
_entity.pdbx_description
1 polymer ?
#
loop_
_entity_poly.entity_id
_entity_poly.type
_entity_poly.pdbx_seq_one_letter_code
_entity_poly.pdbx_strand_id
1 'polypeptide(L)'
;ELHLSVLIENMRREGYEFAVSKAEVLYHTDENGKKLEPMELAYVDVPEEFTGTVIDKLSQRKGELQNMGVSSGGYTRLEFLIPARGLIGYRGEFMTDTKGNGILNTSFNGYAPYKGDIQYRKQGSLIAFETGESVTYGLYSAQERGTLFIGPGEKVYAGMVIGQNGKAEDIELNVCKTKHLTNTRSSSADEALR
;
A
#
# COMPACT_ATOMS: atom_id res chain seq x y z
N GLU A 1 0.71 13.87 3.04
CA GLU A 1 -0.49 13.04 3.31
C GLU A 1 -1.52 13.78 4.17
N LEU A 2 -1.14 14.37 5.31
CA LEU A 2 -2.06 15.08 6.21
C LEU A 2 -2.82 16.23 5.53
N HIS A 3 -2.16 17.06 4.72
CA HIS A 3 -2.81 18.14 3.96
C HIS A 3 -3.85 17.62 2.97
N LEU A 4 -3.59 16.47 2.35
CA LEU A 4 -4.55 15.83 1.46
C LEU A 4 -5.77 15.33 2.23
N SER A 5 -5.58 14.76 3.41
CA SER A 5 -6.70 14.33 4.28
C SER A 5 -7.58 15.51 4.69
N VAL A 6 -6.99 16.67 5.00
CA VAL A 6 -7.74 17.89 5.32
C VAL A 6 -8.51 18.40 4.10
N LEU A 7 -7.89 18.38 2.90
CA LEU A 7 -8.56 18.78 1.66
C LEU A 7 -9.76 17.86 1.36
N ILE A 8 -9.56 16.54 1.46
CA ILE A 8 -10.61 15.53 1.25
C ILE A 8 -11.78 15.77 2.19
N GLU A 9 -11.51 15.99 3.48
CA GLU A 9 -12.56 16.23 4.46
C GLU A 9 -13.33 17.54 4.21
N ASN A 10 -12.65 18.59 3.81
CA ASN A 10 -13.30 19.87 3.47
C ASN A 10 -14.19 19.71 2.22
N MET A 11 -13.71 19.07 1.17
CA MET A 11 -14.50 18.81 -0.05
C MET A 11 -15.75 17.97 0.27
N ARG A 12 -15.60 16.95 1.11
CA ARG A 12 -16.72 16.10 1.53
C ARG A 12 -17.77 16.88 2.31
N ARG A 13 -17.37 17.79 3.21
CA ARG A 13 -18.28 18.66 3.98
C ARG A 13 -19.04 19.63 3.07
N GLU A 14 -18.42 20.06 1.99
CA GLU A 14 -19.08 20.92 0.96
C GLU A 14 -19.99 20.13 0.00
N GLY A 15 -20.08 18.80 0.16
CA GLY A 15 -20.96 17.95 -0.63
C GLY A 15 -20.41 17.49 -1.97
N TYR A 16 -19.09 17.62 -2.19
CA TYR A 16 -18.46 17.07 -3.40
C TYR A 16 -18.32 15.56 -3.33
N GLU A 17 -18.67 14.90 -4.42
CA GLU A 17 -18.36 13.49 -4.66
C GLU A 17 -17.05 13.39 -5.47
N PHE A 18 -16.12 12.55 -5.04
CA PHE A 18 -14.83 12.39 -5.70
C PHE A 18 -14.21 11.03 -5.38
N ALA A 19 -13.33 10.57 -6.26
CA ALA A 19 -12.53 9.38 -6.05
C ALA A 19 -11.08 9.78 -5.75
N VAL A 20 -10.42 9.01 -4.89
CA VAL A 20 -8.99 9.18 -4.57
C VAL A 20 -8.23 7.98 -5.07
N SER A 21 -7.19 8.22 -5.86
CA SER A 21 -6.25 7.17 -6.31
C SER A 21 -4.86 7.40 -5.74
N LYS A 22 -4.01 6.40 -5.86
CA LYS A 22 -2.58 6.57 -5.59
C LYS A 22 -1.96 7.47 -6.67
N ALA A 23 -0.92 8.22 -6.27
CA ALA A 23 -0.09 8.92 -7.24
C ALA A 23 0.59 7.91 -8.18
N GLU A 24 0.55 8.19 -9.47
CA GLU A 24 1.21 7.40 -10.51
C GLU A 24 2.27 8.24 -11.21
N VAL A 25 3.35 7.56 -11.63
CA VAL A 25 4.39 8.22 -12.43
C VAL A 25 4.01 8.22 -13.91
N LEU A 26 4.44 9.25 -14.64
CA LEU A 26 4.24 9.31 -16.08
C LEU A 26 5.32 8.45 -16.77
N TYR A 27 4.87 7.46 -17.51
CA TYR A 27 5.74 6.61 -18.32
C TYR A 27 5.93 7.22 -19.71
N HIS A 28 7.10 6.99 -20.28
CA HIS A 28 7.38 7.29 -21.68
C HIS A 28 7.52 5.98 -22.47
N THR A 29 7.49 6.08 -23.77
CA THR A 29 7.76 4.97 -24.67
C THR A 29 8.92 5.37 -25.58
N ASP A 30 9.93 4.51 -25.72
CA ASP A 30 11.03 4.74 -26.64
C ASP A 30 10.61 4.52 -28.10
N GLU A 31 11.52 4.78 -29.03
CA GLU A 31 11.30 4.57 -30.48
C GLU A 31 10.99 3.11 -30.85
N ASN A 32 11.36 2.16 -30.00
CA ASN A 32 11.14 0.72 -30.18
C ASN A 32 9.88 0.21 -29.48
N GLY A 33 9.05 1.10 -28.90
CA GLY A 33 7.84 0.73 -28.16
C GLY A 33 8.08 0.21 -26.75
N LYS A 34 9.30 0.33 -26.20
CA LYS A 34 9.60 -0.09 -24.83
C LYS A 34 9.18 0.98 -23.82
N LYS A 35 8.59 0.51 -22.73
CA LYS A 35 8.17 1.35 -21.60
C LYS A 35 9.38 1.87 -20.84
N LEU A 36 9.47 3.19 -20.70
CA LEU A 36 10.46 3.89 -19.89
C LEU A 36 9.79 4.49 -18.65
N GLU A 37 10.50 4.47 -17.53
CA GLU A 37 10.06 5.06 -16.27
C GLU A 37 11.01 6.16 -15.78
N PRO A 38 10.48 7.19 -15.10
CA PRO A 38 11.32 8.25 -14.54
C PRO A 38 12.18 7.70 -13.41
N MET A 39 13.45 8.07 -13.41
CA MET A 39 14.43 7.69 -12.41
C MET A 39 14.80 8.90 -11.55
N GLU A 40 15.02 8.64 -10.28
CA GLU A 40 15.55 9.65 -9.34
C GLU A 40 16.86 9.17 -8.74
N LEU A 41 17.75 10.13 -8.51
CA LEU A 41 18.93 9.96 -7.70
C LEU A 41 18.57 10.38 -6.27
N ALA A 42 18.56 9.40 -5.36
CA ALA A 42 18.24 9.60 -3.96
C ALA A 42 19.52 9.66 -3.12
N TYR A 43 19.68 10.78 -2.40
CA TYR A 43 20.74 10.98 -1.42
C TYR A 43 20.17 10.77 -0.03
N VAL A 44 20.72 9.82 0.69
CA VAL A 44 20.23 9.42 2.01
C VAL A 44 21.35 9.55 3.03
N ASP A 45 21.16 10.40 4.02
CA ASP A 45 22.07 10.49 5.17
C ASP A 45 21.39 9.89 6.38
N VAL A 46 21.97 8.82 6.95
CA VAL A 46 21.44 8.12 8.11
C VAL A 46 22.54 7.73 9.09
N PRO A 47 22.25 7.66 10.41
CA PRO A 47 23.13 7.03 11.37
C PRO A 47 23.48 5.60 10.93
N GLU A 48 24.72 5.17 11.23
CA GLU A 48 25.26 3.87 10.79
C GLU A 48 24.33 2.68 11.14
N GLU A 49 23.68 2.72 12.30
CA GLU A 49 22.77 1.67 12.78
C GLU A 49 21.55 1.43 11.86
N PHE A 50 21.13 2.42 11.06
CA PHE A 50 19.97 2.31 10.14
C PHE A 50 20.36 2.03 8.69
N THR A 51 21.66 2.04 8.38
CA THR A 51 22.18 1.90 7.01
C THR A 51 21.69 0.61 6.35
N GLY A 52 21.78 -0.51 7.03
CA GLY A 52 21.34 -1.81 6.52
C GLY A 52 19.85 -1.86 6.19
N THR A 53 19.01 -1.33 7.09
CA THR A 53 17.55 -1.28 6.89
C THR A 53 17.18 -0.43 5.68
N VAL A 54 17.85 0.71 5.50
CA VAL A 54 17.58 1.61 4.35
C VAL A 54 18.02 0.97 3.04
N ILE A 55 19.19 0.34 3.01
CA ILE A 55 19.68 -0.36 1.81
C ILE A 55 18.72 -1.49 1.41
N ASP A 56 18.28 -2.30 2.35
CA ASP A 56 17.35 -3.40 2.10
C ASP A 56 16.02 -2.87 1.53
N LYS A 57 15.42 -1.86 2.16
CA LYS A 57 14.14 -1.29 1.73
C LYS A 57 14.19 -0.60 0.37
N LEU A 58 15.23 0.17 0.09
CA LEU A 58 15.39 0.81 -1.21
C LEU A 58 15.67 -0.21 -2.32
N SER A 59 16.43 -1.27 -2.03
CA SER A 59 16.69 -2.37 -2.98
C SER A 59 15.42 -3.14 -3.32
N GLN A 60 14.55 -3.43 -2.35
CA GLN A 60 13.23 -4.04 -2.59
C GLN A 60 12.34 -3.16 -3.50
N ARG A 61 12.54 -1.84 -3.46
CA ARG A 61 11.86 -0.85 -4.30
C ARG A 61 12.57 -0.59 -5.64
N LYS A 62 13.45 -1.51 -6.07
CA LYS A 62 14.23 -1.46 -7.31
C LYS A 62 15.27 -0.34 -7.35
N GLY A 63 15.68 0.17 -6.19
CA GLY A 63 16.82 1.07 -6.06
C GLY A 63 18.14 0.33 -6.22
N GLU A 64 19.07 0.95 -6.92
CA GLU A 64 20.43 0.48 -7.11
C GLU A 64 21.39 1.39 -6.35
N LEU A 65 22.11 0.83 -5.39
CA LEU A 65 23.13 1.57 -4.65
C LEU A 65 24.27 1.96 -5.60
N GLN A 66 24.49 3.25 -5.78
CA GLN A 66 25.54 3.79 -6.62
C GLN A 66 26.81 4.09 -5.83
N ASN A 67 26.64 4.62 -4.63
CA ASN A 67 27.77 5.03 -3.79
C ASN A 67 27.37 4.96 -2.31
N MET A 68 28.38 4.72 -1.45
CA MET A 68 28.25 4.74 -0.01
C MET A 68 29.52 5.34 0.60
N GLY A 69 29.37 6.31 1.48
CA GLY A 69 30.48 6.96 2.16
C GLY A 69 30.14 7.39 3.59
N VAL A 70 31.15 7.53 4.41
CA VAL A 70 30.95 8.10 5.75
C VAL A 70 30.86 9.61 5.64
N SER A 71 29.80 10.17 6.18
CA SER A 71 29.61 11.61 6.33
C SER A 71 30.11 12.08 7.69
N SER A 72 30.24 13.39 7.87
CA SER A 72 30.63 13.96 9.17
C SER A 72 29.61 13.62 10.27
N GLY A 73 30.08 13.38 11.49
CA GLY A 73 29.21 13.19 12.65
C GLY A 73 28.61 11.78 12.83
N GLY A 74 29.21 10.73 12.22
CA GLY A 74 28.75 9.35 12.39
C GLY A 74 27.55 8.98 11.50
N TYR A 75 27.31 9.78 10.46
CA TYR A 75 26.30 9.48 9.45
C TYR A 75 26.93 8.77 8.26
N THR A 76 26.19 7.85 7.68
CA THR A 76 26.50 7.22 6.40
C THR A 76 25.67 7.89 5.31
N ARG A 77 26.32 8.34 4.24
CA ARG A 77 25.69 8.82 3.02
C ARG A 77 25.56 7.71 2.02
N LEU A 78 24.34 7.50 1.54
CA LEU A 78 24.00 6.53 0.51
C LEU A 78 23.47 7.29 -0.72
N GLU A 79 23.89 6.85 -1.91
CA GLU A 79 23.38 7.35 -3.16
C GLU A 79 22.72 6.21 -3.92
N PHE A 80 21.44 6.37 -4.24
CA PHE A 80 20.65 5.37 -4.95
C PHE A 80 20.09 5.91 -6.24
N LEU A 81 20.22 5.13 -7.32
CA LEU A 81 19.42 5.33 -8.53
C LEU A 81 18.17 4.48 -8.42
N ILE A 82 17.01 5.11 -8.31
CA ILE A 82 15.75 4.43 -8.01
C ILE A 82 14.62 4.93 -8.92
N PRO A 83 13.70 4.04 -9.37
CA PRO A 83 12.48 4.49 -10.05
C PRO A 83 11.67 5.44 -9.16
N ALA A 84 11.21 6.57 -9.69
CA ALA A 84 10.44 7.55 -8.93
C ALA A 84 9.22 6.95 -8.23
N ARG A 85 8.55 5.96 -8.87
CA ARG A 85 7.45 5.20 -8.24
C ARG A 85 7.90 4.44 -6.98
N GLY A 86 9.18 4.04 -6.88
CA GLY A 86 9.74 3.37 -5.70
C GLY A 86 9.80 4.27 -4.46
N LEU A 87 9.81 5.58 -4.65
CA LEU A 87 9.84 6.57 -3.57
C LEU A 87 8.44 6.99 -3.10
N ILE A 88 7.39 6.68 -3.87
CA ILE A 88 6.01 6.98 -3.47
C ILE A 88 5.68 6.23 -2.17
N GLY A 89 5.29 6.98 -1.13
CA GLY A 89 4.98 6.46 0.20
C GLY A 89 6.19 6.07 1.05
N TYR A 90 7.40 6.03 0.51
CA TYR A 90 8.59 5.61 1.24
C TYR A 90 8.99 6.59 2.36
N ARG A 91 8.75 7.89 2.19
CA ARG A 91 9.17 8.91 3.17
C ARG A 91 8.62 8.65 4.58
N GLY A 92 7.37 8.19 4.69
CA GLY A 92 6.76 7.83 5.97
C GLY A 92 7.44 6.63 6.63
N GLU A 93 7.71 5.56 5.85
CA GLU A 93 8.45 4.39 6.33
C GLU A 93 9.88 4.78 6.75
N PHE A 94 10.57 5.56 5.92
CA PHE A 94 11.92 6.03 6.17
C PHE A 94 12.02 6.79 7.50
N MET A 95 11.09 7.69 7.78
CA MET A 95 11.06 8.42 9.05
C MET A 95 10.83 7.48 10.24
N THR A 96 10.01 6.46 10.09
CA THR A 96 9.78 5.45 11.14
C THR A 96 11.02 4.58 11.36
N ASP A 97 11.61 4.06 10.28
CA ASP A 97 12.77 3.16 10.33
C ASP A 97 14.00 3.84 10.92
N THR A 98 14.17 5.15 10.64
CA THR A 98 15.31 5.95 11.12
C THR A 98 15.01 6.69 12.43
N LYS A 99 13.84 6.46 13.04
CA LYS A 99 13.38 7.17 14.25
C LYS A 99 13.47 8.71 14.09
N GLY A 100 13.25 9.22 12.89
CA GLY A 100 13.32 10.64 12.57
C GLY A 100 14.73 11.19 12.33
N ASN A 101 15.79 10.37 12.42
CA ASN A 101 17.19 10.83 12.30
C ASN A 101 17.74 10.74 10.87
N GLY A 102 16.93 10.38 9.89
CA GLY A 102 17.37 10.29 8.49
C GLY A 102 17.02 11.51 7.67
N ILE A 103 17.86 11.82 6.70
CA ILE A 103 17.64 12.85 5.69
C ILE A 103 17.55 12.17 4.33
N LEU A 104 16.47 12.42 3.60
CA LEU A 104 16.23 11.89 2.25
C LEU A 104 15.96 13.06 1.29
N ASN A 105 16.88 13.24 0.34
CA ASN A 105 16.75 14.19 -0.76
C ASN A 105 16.74 13.42 -2.09
N THR A 106 15.97 13.88 -3.05
CA THR A 106 15.88 13.25 -4.36
C THR A 106 15.99 14.30 -5.47
N SER A 107 16.55 13.89 -6.60
CA SER A 107 16.60 14.70 -7.81
C SER A 107 16.30 13.83 -9.03
N PHE A 108 15.56 14.39 -9.98
CA PHE A 108 15.25 13.71 -11.23
C PHE A 108 16.52 13.39 -12.03
N ASN A 109 16.64 12.15 -12.52
CA ASN A 109 17.81 11.64 -13.25
C ASN A 109 17.43 11.00 -14.61
N GLY A 110 16.44 11.56 -15.31
CA GLY A 110 16.04 11.08 -16.63
C GLY A 110 15.13 9.87 -16.61
N TYR A 111 15.08 9.15 -17.72
CA TYR A 111 14.25 7.96 -17.93
C TYR A 111 15.10 6.73 -18.19
N ALA A 112 14.66 5.58 -17.68
CA ALA A 112 15.30 4.29 -17.92
C ALA A 112 14.25 3.21 -18.21
N PRO A 113 14.64 2.06 -18.76
CA PRO A 113 13.73 0.95 -18.98
C PRO A 113 13.03 0.50 -17.71
N TYR A 114 11.74 0.16 -17.81
CA TYR A 114 10.92 -0.29 -16.70
C TYR A 114 11.54 -1.49 -15.96
N LYS A 115 11.75 -1.37 -14.66
CA LYS A 115 12.44 -2.37 -13.82
C LYS A 115 11.52 -3.46 -13.23
N GLY A 116 10.32 -3.61 -13.78
CA GLY A 116 9.35 -4.59 -13.28
C GLY A 116 8.58 -4.11 -12.05
N ASP A 117 7.68 -4.94 -11.53
CA ASP A 117 6.78 -4.57 -10.46
C ASP A 117 7.50 -4.43 -9.10
N ILE A 118 6.98 -3.51 -8.29
CA ILE A 118 7.40 -3.28 -6.91
C ILE A 118 6.26 -3.68 -6.00
N GLN A 119 6.51 -4.59 -5.06
CA GLN A 119 5.52 -4.94 -4.05
C GLN A 119 5.54 -3.90 -2.92
N TYR A 120 4.48 -3.09 -2.85
CA TYR A 120 4.34 -2.04 -1.83
C TYR A 120 3.61 -2.49 -0.58
N ARG A 121 2.74 -3.50 -0.73
CA ARG A 121 1.85 -3.93 0.34
C ARG A 121 2.25 -5.30 0.85
N LYS A 122 2.33 -5.42 2.18
CA LYS A 122 2.48 -6.71 2.86
C LYS A 122 1.16 -7.46 2.97
N GLN A 123 0.05 -6.72 2.94
CA GLN A 123 -1.31 -7.23 3.11
C GLN A 123 -2.21 -6.68 2.01
N GLY A 124 -3.05 -7.54 1.47
CA GLY A 124 -4.04 -7.20 0.46
C GLY A 124 -5.33 -6.64 1.08
N SER A 125 -6.32 -6.43 0.23
CA SER A 125 -7.65 -5.98 0.60
C SER A 125 -8.66 -7.12 0.52
N LEU A 126 -9.65 -7.11 1.40
CA LEU A 126 -10.89 -7.87 1.25
C LEU A 126 -11.90 -6.97 0.53
N ILE A 127 -12.44 -7.43 -0.59
CA ILE A 127 -13.28 -6.65 -1.49
C ILE A 127 -14.66 -7.29 -1.58
N ALA A 128 -15.73 -6.49 -1.50
CA ALA A 128 -17.08 -6.99 -1.65
C ALA A 128 -17.34 -7.42 -3.10
N PHE A 129 -17.77 -8.67 -3.29
CA PHE A 129 -18.09 -9.27 -4.59
C PHE A 129 -19.35 -8.67 -5.23
N GLU A 130 -20.37 -8.35 -4.43
CA GLU A 130 -21.66 -7.86 -4.93
C GLU A 130 -22.19 -6.71 -4.09
N THR A 131 -23.16 -5.99 -4.66
CA THR A 131 -23.87 -4.91 -3.98
C THR A 131 -25.03 -5.50 -3.16
N GLY A 132 -25.12 -5.09 -1.87
CA GLY A 132 -26.18 -5.59 -0.99
C GLY A 132 -25.99 -5.11 0.44
N GLU A 133 -26.51 -5.89 1.38
CA GLU A 133 -26.35 -5.69 2.81
C GLU A 133 -25.54 -6.85 3.41
N SER A 134 -24.53 -6.52 4.21
CA SER A 134 -23.66 -7.50 4.84
C SER A 134 -24.43 -8.31 5.89
N VAL A 135 -24.26 -9.62 5.88
CA VAL A 135 -24.92 -10.54 6.82
C VAL A 135 -23.89 -11.27 7.68
N THR A 136 -24.27 -11.60 8.92
CA THR A 136 -23.40 -12.27 9.89
C THR A 136 -22.73 -13.53 9.30
N TYR A 137 -23.47 -14.33 8.52
CA TYR A 137 -22.95 -15.56 7.92
C TYR A 137 -21.85 -15.29 6.87
N GLY A 138 -22.04 -14.27 6.02
CA GLY A 138 -21.04 -13.87 5.02
C GLY A 138 -19.79 -13.30 5.67
N LEU A 139 -19.95 -12.46 6.71
CA LEU A 139 -18.86 -11.88 7.48
C LEU A 139 -18.08 -12.93 8.28
N TYR A 140 -18.75 -13.95 8.83
CA TYR A 140 -18.08 -15.05 9.52
C TYR A 140 -17.04 -15.75 8.64
N SER A 141 -17.38 -16.03 7.39
CA SER A 141 -16.43 -16.61 6.43
C SER A 141 -15.32 -15.64 6.02
N ALA A 142 -15.61 -14.34 6.00
CA ALA A 142 -14.66 -13.30 5.62
C ALA A 142 -13.63 -13.02 6.72
N GLN A 143 -14.01 -13.09 8.00
CA GLN A 143 -13.10 -12.82 9.13
C GLN A 143 -11.94 -13.82 9.24
N GLU A 144 -12.08 -15.03 8.69
CA GLU A 144 -10.98 -16.02 8.63
C GLU A 144 -9.87 -15.59 7.68
N ARG A 145 -10.14 -14.66 6.77
CA ARG A 145 -9.19 -14.15 5.78
C ARG A 145 -8.40 -12.93 6.24
N GLY A 146 -8.92 -12.20 7.23
CA GLY A 146 -8.27 -10.99 7.71
C GLY A 146 -9.14 -10.17 8.64
N THR A 147 -8.83 -8.88 8.77
CA THR A 147 -9.54 -7.94 9.63
C THR A 147 -10.63 -7.23 8.83
N LEU A 148 -11.87 -7.29 9.30
CA LEU A 148 -13.00 -6.59 8.69
C LEU A 148 -13.12 -5.14 9.20
N PHE A 149 -13.57 -4.25 8.34
CA PHE A 149 -13.84 -2.82 8.63
C PHE A 149 -15.33 -2.54 8.77
N ILE A 150 -16.18 -3.51 8.42
CA ILE A 150 -17.64 -3.40 8.42
C ILE A 150 -18.25 -4.43 9.37
N GLY A 151 -19.44 -4.09 9.90
CA GLY A 151 -20.28 -4.97 10.71
C GLY A 151 -21.46 -5.56 9.93
N PRO A 152 -22.30 -6.40 10.58
CA PRO A 152 -23.57 -6.90 10.00
C PRO A 152 -24.57 -5.77 9.77
N GLY A 153 -25.34 -5.84 8.70
CA GLY A 153 -26.39 -4.86 8.37
C GLY A 153 -25.86 -3.61 7.66
N GLU A 154 -24.60 -3.56 7.27
CA GLU A 154 -24.04 -2.45 6.53
C GLU A 154 -24.24 -2.62 5.02
N LYS A 155 -24.58 -1.51 4.34
CA LYS A 155 -24.68 -1.48 2.88
C LYS A 155 -23.31 -1.50 2.25
N VAL A 156 -23.09 -2.45 1.35
CA VAL A 156 -21.86 -2.59 0.57
C VAL A 156 -22.17 -2.53 -0.92
N TYR A 157 -21.19 -2.13 -1.73
CA TYR A 157 -21.27 -2.18 -3.18
C TYR A 157 -20.14 -3.04 -3.75
N ALA A 158 -20.36 -3.62 -4.93
CA ALA A 158 -19.36 -4.43 -5.61
C ALA A 158 -18.05 -3.63 -5.83
N GLY A 159 -16.91 -4.17 -5.40
CA GLY A 159 -15.63 -3.47 -5.42
C GLY A 159 -15.30 -2.65 -4.16
N MET A 160 -16.22 -2.56 -3.19
CA MET A 160 -15.96 -1.87 -1.92
C MET A 160 -14.90 -2.61 -1.10
N VAL A 161 -13.91 -1.90 -0.59
CA VAL A 161 -12.93 -2.47 0.36
C VAL A 161 -13.59 -2.61 1.72
N ILE A 162 -13.80 -3.85 2.16
CA ILE A 162 -14.51 -4.22 3.39
C ILE A 162 -13.60 -4.72 4.50
N GLY A 163 -12.31 -4.89 4.20
CA GLY A 163 -11.35 -5.39 5.18
C GLY A 163 -9.93 -5.44 4.64
N GLN A 164 -9.03 -5.86 5.51
CA GLN A 164 -7.62 -6.09 5.21
C GLN A 164 -7.34 -7.59 5.19
N ASN A 165 -6.78 -8.11 4.09
CA ASN A 165 -6.38 -9.51 3.99
C ASN A 165 -5.12 -9.77 4.83
N GLY A 166 -5.03 -10.92 5.45
CA GLY A 166 -3.81 -11.39 6.11
C GLY A 166 -2.66 -11.74 5.15
N LYS A 167 -2.96 -11.92 3.86
CA LYS A 167 -1.98 -12.17 2.77
C LYS A 167 -1.83 -10.93 1.89
N ALA A 168 -0.80 -10.93 1.04
CA ALA A 168 -0.50 -9.80 0.15
C ALA A 168 -1.50 -9.61 -1.02
N GLU A 169 -2.33 -10.61 -1.30
CA GLU A 169 -3.27 -10.64 -2.41
C GLU A 169 -4.60 -9.98 -2.05
N ASP A 170 -5.21 -9.27 -3.00
CA ASP A 170 -6.58 -8.80 -2.88
C ASP A 170 -7.54 -9.97 -3.18
N ILE A 171 -8.59 -10.12 -2.36
CA ILE A 171 -9.56 -11.21 -2.49
C ILE A 171 -10.97 -10.63 -2.50
N GLU A 172 -11.77 -11.05 -3.47
CA GLU A 172 -13.20 -10.76 -3.52
C GLU A 172 -13.96 -11.78 -2.67
N LEU A 173 -14.85 -11.30 -1.81
CA LEU A 173 -15.65 -12.10 -0.89
C LEU A 173 -17.12 -11.69 -0.92
N ASN A 174 -18.01 -12.67 -0.91
CA ASN A 174 -19.44 -12.41 -0.81
C ASN A 174 -19.87 -12.32 0.66
N VAL A 175 -20.02 -11.09 1.16
CA VAL A 175 -20.48 -10.80 2.53
C VAL A 175 -21.99 -10.65 2.65
N CYS A 176 -22.72 -10.66 1.51
CA CYS A 176 -24.18 -10.62 1.46
C CYS A 176 -24.80 -12.02 1.45
N LYS A 177 -23.97 -13.08 1.40
CA LYS A 177 -24.43 -14.47 1.33
C LYS A 177 -25.09 -14.91 2.62
N THR A 178 -26.36 -15.29 2.53
CA THR A 178 -27.11 -15.91 3.62
C THR A 178 -26.84 -17.41 3.76
N LYS A 179 -26.98 -17.93 4.97
CA LYS A 179 -26.88 -19.37 5.22
C LYS A 179 -28.07 -20.08 4.59
N HIS A 180 -27.82 -21.04 3.70
CA HIS A 180 -28.88 -21.94 3.26
C HIS A 180 -29.35 -22.77 4.46
N LEU A 181 -30.65 -22.71 4.76
CA LEU A 181 -31.27 -23.55 5.76
C LEU A 181 -31.21 -25.01 5.28
N THR A 182 -30.33 -25.82 5.84
CA THR A 182 -30.27 -27.25 5.66
C THR A 182 -30.84 -27.92 6.92
N ASN A 183 -31.56 -29.02 6.77
CA ASN A 183 -32.14 -29.79 7.91
C ASN A 183 -31.06 -30.46 8.81
N THR A 184 -29.81 -30.22 8.58
CA THR A 184 -28.68 -30.76 9.33
C THR A 184 -28.31 -29.83 10.48
N ARG A 185 -28.56 -30.25 11.71
CA ARG A 185 -28.10 -29.53 12.93
C ARG A 185 -26.60 -29.72 13.08
N SER A 186 -25.81 -28.67 12.76
CA SER A 186 -24.39 -28.61 13.09
C SER A 186 -24.24 -27.65 14.27
N SER A 187 -23.84 -28.15 15.42
CA SER A 187 -23.70 -27.39 16.66
C SER A 187 -22.51 -26.43 16.67
N SER A 188 -21.64 -26.47 15.66
CA SER A 188 -20.41 -25.64 15.58
C SER A 188 -20.56 -24.37 14.76
N ALA A 189 -21.75 -24.08 14.19
CA ALA A 189 -21.94 -22.97 13.24
C ALA A 189 -22.50 -21.69 13.87
N ASP A 190 -22.68 -21.64 15.18
CA ASP A 190 -23.31 -20.51 15.88
C ASP A 190 -22.32 -19.70 16.74
N GLU A 191 -21.00 -19.80 16.51
CA GLU A 191 -20.04 -18.88 17.14
C GLU A 191 -20.26 -17.45 16.63
N ALA A 192 -20.42 -16.53 17.58
CA ALA A 192 -20.58 -15.11 17.28
C ALA A 192 -19.32 -14.52 16.66
N LEU A 193 -19.51 -13.52 15.79
CA LEU A 193 -18.43 -12.67 15.30
C LEU A 193 -17.66 -12.06 16.50
N ARG A 194 -16.35 -12.18 16.46
CA ARG A 194 -15.45 -11.59 17.46
C ARG A 194 -15.02 -10.20 17.07
#